data_92a47afdeaa8c1142e32d7d5388151e4
#
_entry.id   92a47afdeaa8c1142e32d7d5388151e4
#
_cell.length_a   1.000
_cell.length_b   1.000
_cell.length_c   1.000
_cell.angle_alpha   90.00
_cell.angle_beta   90.00
_cell.angle_gamma   90.00
#
_symmetry.space_group_name_H-M   'P 1'
#
loop_
_entity.id
_entity.type
_entity.pdbx_description
1 polymer ?
#
loop_
_entity_poly.entity_id
_entity_poly.type
_entity_poly.pdbx_seq_one_letter_code
_entity_poly.pdbx_strand_id
1 'polypeptide(L)'
;DAQDFETELHELIKETIKTHERILFNGNGYGEEWIREATEVRGLSNLKTTADAMPRLLDEKNMNMLMSHKVFTETELHSRCEIMLENYCKTVNIEGHTMIEMTRKGYLPAIESYLYELARTASLKKSVSGTAKCGYETATIERLSELSDEILERTEALEGVLEELKTYSDVIRTSEAVRDEVLPKMDLLRQSVDEAEMLTSEKIWPFPCYGKLLFSVY
;
A
#
# COMPACT_ATOMS: atom_id res chain seq x y z
N ASP A 1 -19.91 48.42 -17.29
CA ASP A 1 -20.60 48.60 -16.02
C ASP A 1 -20.39 47.32 -15.17
N ALA A 2 -20.10 47.40 -13.87
CA ALA A 2 -19.79 46.22 -13.07
C ALA A 2 -20.97 45.22 -13.01
N GLN A 3 -22.17 45.73 -13.08
CA GLN A 3 -23.40 44.95 -13.07
C GLN A 3 -23.61 44.17 -14.38
N ASP A 4 -23.17 44.67 -15.51
CA ASP A 4 -23.16 43.98 -16.80
C ASP A 4 -22.14 42.83 -16.78
N PHE A 5 -20.94 43.07 -16.22
CA PHE A 5 -19.91 42.05 -16.13
C PHE A 5 -20.35 40.86 -15.30
N GLU A 6 -20.97 41.08 -14.13
CA GLU A 6 -21.45 39.98 -13.26
C GLU A 6 -22.54 39.15 -13.94
N THR A 7 -23.45 39.83 -14.68
CA THR A 7 -24.53 39.14 -15.41
C THR A 7 -23.95 38.30 -16.57
N GLU A 8 -23.05 38.86 -17.37
CA GLU A 8 -22.40 38.14 -18.46
C GLU A 8 -21.54 36.98 -17.97
N LEU A 9 -20.83 37.16 -16.86
CA LEU A 9 -20.05 36.12 -16.24
C LEU A 9 -20.95 34.97 -15.75
N HIS A 10 -22.09 35.29 -15.11
CA HIS A 10 -23.07 34.30 -14.65
C HIS A 10 -23.62 33.48 -15.82
N GLU A 11 -24.03 34.10 -16.92
CA GLU A 11 -24.54 33.36 -18.07
C GLU A 11 -23.45 32.54 -18.75
N LEU A 12 -22.21 33.01 -18.83
CA LEU A 12 -21.08 32.27 -19.36
C LEU A 12 -20.82 31.01 -18.51
N ILE A 13 -20.78 31.14 -17.17
CA ILE A 13 -20.59 30.01 -16.27
C ILE A 13 -21.73 28.99 -16.43
N LYS A 14 -22.97 29.45 -16.46
CA LYS A 14 -24.16 28.63 -16.63
C LYS A 14 -24.14 27.84 -17.94
N GLU A 15 -23.81 28.51 -19.04
CA GLU A 15 -23.71 27.87 -20.35
C GLU A 15 -22.56 26.85 -20.40
N THR A 16 -21.40 27.20 -19.82
CA THR A 16 -20.24 26.32 -19.71
C THR A 16 -20.59 25.06 -18.93
N ILE A 17 -21.24 25.18 -17.77
CA ILE A 17 -21.66 24.06 -16.95
C ILE A 17 -22.61 23.14 -17.73
N LYS A 18 -23.63 23.72 -18.39
CA LYS A 18 -24.58 22.93 -19.19
C LYS A 18 -23.91 22.19 -20.36
N THR A 19 -23.00 22.87 -21.05
CA THR A 19 -22.28 22.30 -22.20
C THR A 19 -21.36 21.14 -21.79
N HIS A 20 -20.77 21.24 -20.61
CA HIS A 20 -19.77 20.29 -20.11
C HIS A 20 -20.28 19.43 -18.95
N GLU A 21 -21.57 19.35 -18.72
CA GLU A 21 -22.18 18.57 -17.62
C GLU A 21 -21.70 17.10 -17.56
N ARG A 22 -21.40 16.53 -18.73
CA ARG A 22 -20.87 15.16 -18.84
C ARG A 22 -19.56 14.90 -18.10
N ILE A 23 -18.78 15.94 -17.78
CA ILE A 23 -17.53 15.78 -17.01
C ILE A 23 -17.76 15.79 -15.50
N LEU A 24 -18.95 16.17 -15.05
CA LEU A 24 -19.30 16.20 -13.64
C LEU A 24 -19.71 14.81 -13.15
N PHE A 25 -19.31 14.48 -11.95
CA PHE A 25 -19.75 13.30 -11.24
C PHE A 25 -20.20 13.70 -9.84
N ASN A 26 -21.48 13.45 -9.53
CA ASN A 26 -22.09 13.79 -8.25
C ASN A 26 -22.26 12.55 -7.37
N GLY A 27 -21.14 11.93 -6.98
CA GLY A 27 -21.13 10.72 -6.19
C GLY A 27 -19.84 10.60 -5.37
N ASN A 28 -19.64 9.42 -4.76
CA ASN A 28 -18.42 9.12 -4.04
C ASN A 28 -17.30 8.74 -5.03
N GLY A 29 -16.36 9.66 -5.29
CA GLY A 29 -15.21 9.44 -6.18
C GLY A 29 -14.24 8.34 -5.71
N TYR A 30 -14.40 7.80 -4.49
CA TYR A 30 -13.62 6.67 -3.96
C TYR A 30 -14.38 5.33 -4.05
N GLY A 31 -15.64 5.35 -4.50
CA GLY A 31 -16.48 4.16 -4.58
C GLY A 31 -16.34 3.39 -5.89
N GLU A 32 -16.68 2.10 -5.86
CA GLU A 32 -16.67 1.22 -7.03
C GLU A 32 -17.59 1.71 -8.17
N GLU A 33 -18.65 2.45 -7.83
CA GLU A 33 -19.56 3.05 -8.81
C GLU A 33 -18.83 4.05 -9.71
N TRP A 34 -17.97 4.91 -9.13
CA TRP A 34 -17.15 5.82 -9.89
C TRP A 34 -16.14 5.09 -10.77
N ILE A 35 -15.46 4.09 -10.23
CA ILE A 35 -14.47 3.30 -11.00
C ILE A 35 -15.13 2.71 -12.24
N ARG A 36 -16.30 2.08 -12.08
CA ARG A 36 -17.03 1.50 -13.19
C ARG A 36 -17.49 2.56 -14.20
N GLU A 37 -18.09 3.67 -13.74
CA GLU A 37 -18.50 4.75 -14.63
C GLU A 37 -17.30 5.36 -15.38
N ALA A 38 -16.19 5.61 -14.67
CA ALA A 38 -14.99 6.19 -15.27
C ALA A 38 -14.40 5.29 -16.37
N THR A 39 -14.30 3.98 -16.11
CA THR A 39 -13.66 3.05 -17.05
C THR A 39 -14.59 2.56 -18.15
N GLU A 40 -15.80 2.12 -17.81
CA GLU A 40 -16.70 1.46 -18.75
C GLU A 40 -17.56 2.46 -19.56
N VAL A 41 -17.96 3.58 -18.94
CA VAL A 41 -18.84 4.57 -19.57
C VAL A 41 -18.06 5.74 -20.16
N ARG A 42 -17.09 6.28 -19.41
CA ARG A 42 -16.31 7.45 -19.83
C ARG A 42 -15.02 7.12 -20.57
N GLY A 43 -14.60 5.85 -20.57
CA GLY A 43 -13.39 5.38 -21.26
C GLY A 43 -12.09 5.91 -20.65
N LEU A 44 -12.11 6.26 -19.36
CA LEU A 44 -10.93 6.69 -18.62
C LEU A 44 -10.09 5.49 -18.19
N SER A 45 -8.79 5.67 -18.13
CA SER A 45 -7.88 4.65 -17.62
C SER A 45 -7.96 4.60 -16.09
N ASN A 46 -7.83 3.39 -15.53
CA ASN A 46 -7.67 3.17 -14.09
C ASN A 46 -6.26 2.61 -13.83
N LEU A 47 -5.27 3.48 -13.88
CA LEU A 47 -3.86 3.15 -13.70
C LEU A 47 -3.51 3.30 -12.21
N LYS A 48 -3.46 2.18 -11.49
CA LYS A 48 -3.38 2.16 -10.02
C LYS A 48 -1.96 2.38 -9.47
N THR A 49 -0.92 2.15 -10.28
CA THR A 49 0.46 2.24 -9.83
C THR A 49 1.27 3.21 -10.69
N THR A 50 2.40 3.65 -10.17
CA THR A 50 3.37 4.46 -10.93
C THR A 50 3.91 3.69 -12.13
N ALA A 51 4.11 2.38 -12.01
CA ALA A 51 4.52 1.51 -13.10
C ALA A 51 3.51 1.50 -14.26
N ASP A 52 2.22 1.58 -13.97
CA ASP A 52 1.17 1.64 -15.00
C ASP A 52 1.03 3.05 -15.61
N ALA A 53 1.13 4.08 -14.76
CA ALA A 53 0.78 5.44 -15.13
C ALA A 53 1.92 6.17 -15.87
N MET A 54 3.16 6.04 -15.41
CA MET A 54 4.27 6.81 -15.94
C MET A 54 4.61 6.52 -17.41
N PRO A 55 4.58 5.27 -17.91
CA PRO A 55 4.79 5.01 -19.33
C PRO A 55 3.77 5.72 -20.24
N ARG A 56 2.56 6.02 -19.74
CA ARG A 56 1.53 6.74 -20.51
C ARG A 56 1.91 8.20 -20.79
N LEU A 57 2.84 8.77 -20.04
CA LEU A 57 3.40 10.08 -20.33
C LEU A 57 4.08 10.10 -21.71
N LEU A 58 4.65 8.97 -22.13
CA LEU A 58 5.35 8.77 -23.40
C LEU A 58 4.45 8.27 -24.54
N ASP A 59 3.14 8.11 -24.31
CA ASP A 59 2.21 7.85 -25.39
C ASP A 59 2.23 9.03 -26.39
N GLU A 60 2.27 8.74 -27.68
CA GLU A 60 2.41 9.74 -28.75
C GLU A 60 1.43 10.91 -28.62
N LYS A 61 0.17 10.62 -28.28
CA LYS A 61 -0.87 11.65 -28.04
C LYS A 61 -0.47 12.61 -26.93
N ASN A 62 0.04 12.10 -25.83
CA ASN A 62 0.40 12.89 -24.65
C ASN A 62 1.67 13.71 -24.91
N MET A 63 2.69 13.08 -25.52
CA MET A 63 3.91 13.76 -25.92
C MET A 63 3.62 14.91 -26.89
N ASN A 64 2.88 14.65 -27.96
CA ASN A 64 2.53 15.67 -28.96
C ASN A 64 1.76 16.83 -28.34
N MET A 65 0.83 16.57 -27.43
CA MET A 65 0.10 17.62 -26.72
C MET A 65 1.04 18.49 -25.87
N LEU A 66 1.88 17.89 -25.06
CA LEU A 66 2.80 18.62 -24.17
C LEU A 66 3.87 19.41 -24.94
N MET A 67 4.39 18.83 -26.02
CA MET A 67 5.38 19.51 -26.89
C MET A 67 4.78 20.65 -27.70
N SER A 68 3.59 20.47 -28.28
CA SER A 68 2.91 21.51 -29.05
C SER A 68 2.57 22.74 -28.22
N HIS A 69 2.25 22.54 -26.95
CA HIS A 69 2.02 23.62 -25.97
C HIS A 69 3.30 24.16 -25.32
N LYS A 70 4.48 23.66 -25.72
CA LYS A 70 5.79 24.05 -25.17
C LYS A 70 5.89 23.89 -23.64
N VAL A 71 5.21 22.89 -23.11
CA VAL A 71 5.29 22.56 -21.67
C VAL A 71 6.56 21.77 -21.39
N PHE A 72 6.87 20.77 -22.24
CA PHE A 72 8.07 19.95 -22.16
C PHE A 72 8.62 19.67 -23.55
N THR A 73 9.92 19.40 -23.62
CA THR A 73 10.58 18.79 -24.77
C THR A 73 10.49 17.26 -24.68
N GLU A 74 10.72 16.57 -25.78
CA GLU A 74 10.78 15.10 -25.82
C GLU A 74 11.80 14.53 -24.82
N THR A 75 12.99 15.10 -24.78
CA THR A 75 14.05 14.69 -23.84
C THR A 75 13.63 14.85 -22.39
N GLU A 76 12.94 15.95 -22.04
CA GLU A 76 12.43 16.15 -20.68
C GLU A 76 11.35 15.15 -20.31
N LEU A 77 10.46 14.77 -21.24
CA LEU A 77 9.42 13.77 -21.00
C LEU A 77 10.02 12.40 -20.72
N HIS A 78 10.99 11.97 -21.52
CA HIS A 78 11.71 10.71 -21.30
C HIS A 78 12.45 10.71 -19.95
N SER A 79 13.21 11.77 -19.66
CA SER A 79 13.95 11.89 -18.41
C SER A 79 13.02 11.89 -17.18
N ARG A 80 11.87 12.57 -17.26
CA ARG A 80 10.88 12.58 -16.16
C ARG A 80 10.27 11.22 -15.93
N CYS A 81 9.90 10.51 -16.99
CA CYS A 81 9.37 9.16 -16.89
C CYS A 81 10.38 8.23 -16.19
N GLU A 82 11.62 8.25 -16.64
CA GLU A 82 12.71 7.43 -16.05
C GLU A 82 12.94 7.76 -14.58
N ILE A 83 13.09 9.04 -14.23
CA ILE A 83 13.30 9.49 -12.84
C ILE A 83 12.13 9.09 -11.94
N MET A 84 10.89 9.22 -12.39
CA MET A 84 9.71 8.86 -11.59
C MET A 84 9.63 7.36 -11.35
N LEU A 85 9.92 6.54 -12.36
CA LEU A 85 9.97 5.08 -12.22
C LEU A 85 11.11 4.63 -11.31
N GLU A 86 12.31 5.23 -11.45
CA GLU A 86 13.42 4.97 -10.53
C GLU A 86 13.07 5.30 -9.08
N ASN A 87 12.47 6.47 -8.84
CA ASN A 87 12.06 6.87 -7.49
C ASN A 87 11.03 5.92 -6.91
N TYR A 88 10.05 5.48 -7.71
CA TYR A 88 9.09 4.47 -7.30
C TYR A 88 9.78 3.17 -6.89
N CYS A 89 10.66 2.63 -7.73
CA CYS A 89 11.40 1.41 -7.42
C CYS A 89 12.26 1.55 -6.17
N LYS A 90 12.98 2.67 -6.03
CA LYS A 90 13.82 2.95 -4.85
C LYS A 90 13.00 3.04 -3.57
N THR A 91 11.86 3.72 -3.62
CA THR A 91 10.97 3.87 -2.45
C THR A 91 10.43 2.51 -2.00
N VAL A 92 9.84 1.73 -2.91
CA VAL A 92 9.31 0.41 -2.56
C VAL A 92 10.41 -0.56 -2.08
N ASN A 93 11.61 -0.47 -2.68
CA ASN A 93 12.76 -1.26 -2.21
C ASN A 93 13.14 -0.94 -0.76
N ILE A 94 13.15 0.35 -0.39
CA ILE A 94 13.41 0.79 1.00
C ILE A 94 12.29 0.29 1.93
N GLU A 95 11.03 0.43 1.53
CA GLU A 95 9.88 -0.06 2.29
C GLU A 95 9.93 -1.57 2.51
N GLY A 96 10.25 -2.36 1.47
CA GLY A 96 10.40 -3.80 1.56
C GLY A 96 11.50 -4.22 2.54
N HIS A 97 12.68 -3.62 2.43
CA HIS A 97 13.77 -3.87 3.39
C HIS A 97 13.41 -3.46 4.82
N THR A 98 12.68 -2.35 4.99
CA THR A 98 12.19 -1.92 6.30
C THR A 98 11.21 -2.93 6.89
N MET A 99 10.27 -3.48 6.09
CA MET A 99 9.38 -4.54 6.54
C MET A 99 10.13 -5.78 7.01
N ILE A 100 11.16 -6.21 6.27
CA ILE A 100 12.02 -7.35 6.66
C ILE A 100 12.73 -7.06 7.98
N GLU A 101 13.29 -5.87 8.14
CA GLU A 101 13.97 -5.47 9.37
C GLU A 101 13.01 -5.44 10.57
N MET A 102 11.83 -4.82 10.41
CA MET A 102 10.80 -4.77 11.45
C MET A 102 10.35 -6.18 11.84
N THR A 103 10.17 -7.07 10.87
CA THR A 103 9.75 -8.45 11.11
C THR A 103 10.80 -9.21 11.90
N ARG A 104 12.05 -9.20 11.47
CA ARG A 104 13.14 -9.96 12.10
C ARG A 104 13.53 -9.44 13.48
N LYS A 105 13.50 -8.10 13.67
CA LYS A 105 13.96 -7.46 14.91
C LYS A 105 12.84 -7.13 15.89
N GLY A 106 11.61 -7.02 15.41
CA GLY A 106 10.45 -6.60 16.19
C GLY A 106 9.39 -7.68 16.33
N TYR A 107 8.68 -7.99 15.25
CA TYR A 107 7.49 -8.82 15.31
C TYR A 107 7.76 -10.26 15.75
N LEU A 108 8.65 -10.98 15.08
CA LEU A 108 8.97 -12.36 15.45
C LEU A 108 9.48 -12.49 16.90
N PRO A 109 10.45 -11.66 17.37
CA PRO A 109 10.86 -11.72 18.78
C PRO A 109 9.76 -11.38 19.77
N ALA A 110 8.81 -10.51 19.44
CA ALA A 110 7.68 -10.18 20.31
C ALA A 110 6.69 -11.34 20.39
N ILE A 111 6.38 -12.00 19.28
CA ILE A 111 5.52 -13.19 19.24
C ILE A 111 6.15 -14.29 20.06
N GLU A 112 7.43 -14.61 19.90
CA GLU A 112 8.15 -15.62 20.67
C GLU A 112 8.14 -15.32 22.17
N SER A 113 8.31 -14.06 22.54
CA SER A 113 8.22 -13.64 23.94
C SER A 113 6.83 -13.89 24.53
N TYR A 114 5.78 -13.65 23.77
CA TYR A 114 4.41 -13.90 24.21
C TYR A 114 4.08 -15.39 24.26
N LEU A 115 4.54 -16.17 23.30
CA LEU A 115 4.43 -17.64 23.33
C LEU A 115 5.06 -18.22 24.59
N TYR A 116 6.24 -17.74 24.97
CA TYR A 116 6.89 -18.14 26.22
C TYR A 116 6.04 -17.82 27.45
N GLU A 117 5.44 -16.61 27.54
CA GLU A 117 4.56 -16.23 28.66
C GLU A 117 3.32 -17.12 28.74
N LEU A 118 2.67 -17.41 27.61
CA LEU A 118 1.50 -18.28 27.54
C LEU A 118 1.84 -19.72 27.96
N ALA A 119 2.92 -20.28 27.43
CA ALA A 119 3.38 -21.64 27.78
C ALA A 119 3.71 -21.76 29.27
N ARG A 120 4.40 -20.76 29.82
CA ARG A 120 4.69 -20.69 31.26
C ARG A 120 3.42 -20.60 32.09
N THR A 121 2.46 -19.77 31.68
CA THR A 121 1.16 -19.61 32.35
C THR A 121 0.38 -20.91 32.36
N ALA A 122 0.29 -21.60 31.21
CA ALA A 122 -0.38 -22.89 31.09
C ALA A 122 0.27 -23.95 32.00
N SER A 123 1.60 -24.02 32.03
CA SER A 123 2.35 -24.93 32.88
C SER A 123 2.10 -24.67 34.36
N LEU A 124 2.17 -23.40 34.78
CA LEU A 124 1.91 -23.01 36.17
C LEU A 124 0.47 -23.29 36.61
N LYS A 125 -0.53 -23.01 35.76
CA LYS A 125 -1.94 -23.37 36.05
C LYS A 125 -2.09 -24.87 36.34
N LYS A 126 -1.51 -25.71 35.48
CA LYS A 126 -1.55 -27.17 35.63
C LYS A 126 -0.79 -27.68 36.87
N SER A 127 0.29 -27.01 37.23
CA SER A 127 1.05 -27.40 38.44
C SER A 127 0.31 -27.10 39.75
N VAL A 128 -0.50 -26.03 39.78
CA VAL A 128 -1.33 -25.66 40.94
C VAL A 128 -2.61 -26.49 41.00
N SER A 129 -3.23 -26.76 39.85
CA SER A 129 -4.43 -27.59 39.76
C SER A 129 -4.38 -28.44 38.49
N GLY A 130 -4.26 -29.77 38.64
CA GLY A 130 -4.24 -30.72 37.53
C GLY A 130 -5.48 -30.67 36.64
N THR A 131 -6.59 -30.08 37.10
CA THR A 131 -7.84 -29.93 36.39
C THR A 131 -7.98 -28.55 35.75
N ALA A 132 -7.00 -27.66 35.90
CA ALA A 132 -7.05 -26.31 35.32
C ALA A 132 -7.15 -26.38 33.81
N LYS A 133 -8.14 -25.65 33.26
CA LYS A 133 -8.30 -25.51 31.80
C LYS A 133 -7.34 -24.45 31.27
N CYS A 134 -6.66 -24.76 30.18
CA CYS A 134 -5.72 -23.88 29.48
C CYS A 134 -6.13 -23.66 28.00
N GLY A 135 -7.45 -23.63 27.73
CA GLY A 135 -7.96 -23.55 26.36
C GLY A 135 -7.51 -22.28 25.61
N TYR A 136 -7.50 -21.15 26.31
CA TYR A 136 -7.01 -19.89 25.73
C TYR A 136 -5.52 -19.98 25.37
N GLU A 137 -4.70 -20.39 26.34
CA GLU A 137 -3.27 -20.48 26.15
C GLU A 137 -2.92 -21.44 25.00
N THR A 138 -3.54 -22.61 24.96
CA THR A 138 -3.29 -23.65 23.96
C THR A 138 -3.66 -23.13 22.57
N ALA A 139 -4.88 -22.62 22.39
CA ALA A 139 -5.35 -22.14 21.09
C ALA A 139 -4.50 -20.96 20.57
N THR A 140 -4.11 -20.04 21.48
CA THR A 140 -3.28 -18.88 21.09
C THR A 140 -1.87 -19.32 20.73
N ILE A 141 -1.27 -20.27 21.47
CA ILE A 141 0.06 -20.83 21.16
C ILE A 141 0.04 -21.50 19.78
N GLU A 142 -0.95 -22.35 19.51
CA GLU A 142 -1.08 -23.05 18.24
C GLU A 142 -1.15 -22.05 17.07
N ARG A 143 -2.05 -21.06 17.14
CA ARG A 143 -2.22 -20.10 16.06
C ARG A 143 -1.02 -19.16 15.88
N LEU A 144 -0.43 -18.65 16.96
CA LEU A 144 0.76 -17.78 16.85
C LEU A 144 2.00 -18.54 16.36
N SER A 145 2.13 -19.84 16.68
CA SER A 145 3.22 -20.67 16.14
C SER A 145 3.08 -20.84 14.63
N GLU A 146 1.88 -21.13 14.13
CA GLU A 146 1.60 -21.19 12.69
C GLU A 146 1.90 -19.85 12.00
N LEU A 147 1.45 -18.73 12.61
CA LEU A 147 1.71 -17.39 12.07
C LEU A 147 3.20 -17.04 12.07
N SER A 148 3.97 -17.46 13.06
CA SER A 148 5.42 -17.25 13.09
C SER A 148 6.12 -17.93 11.92
N ASP A 149 5.73 -19.16 11.59
CA ASP A 149 6.27 -19.88 10.44
C ASP A 149 5.84 -19.21 9.12
N GLU A 150 4.57 -18.84 8.98
CA GLU A 150 4.09 -18.09 7.81
C GLU A 150 4.82 -16.74 7.62
N ILE A 151 5.02 -15.99 8.70
CA ILE A 151 5.70 -14.69 8.68
C ILE A 151 7.16 -14.88 8.25
N LEU A 152 7.84 -15.91 8.76
CA LEU A 152 9.21 -16.22 8.37
C LEU A 152 9.30 -16.55 6.88
N GLU A 153 8.46 -17.47 6.38
CA GLU A 153 8.41 -17.88 4.97
C GLU A 153 8.15 -16.68 4.05
N ARG A 154 7.15 -15.84 4.40
CA ARG A 154 6.80 -14.64 3.62
C ARG A 154 7.91 -13.59 3.64
N THR A 155 8.64 -13.47 4.75
CA THR A 155 9.79 -12.58 4.87
C THR A 155 10.94 -13.04 3.94
N GLU A 156 11.23 -14.34 3.91
CA GLU A 156 12.23 -14.91 3.03
C GLU A 156 11.84 -14.78 1.54
N ALA A 157 10.55 -14.98 1.22
CA ALA A 157 10.04 -14.78 -0.12
C ALA A 157 10.14 -13.31 -0.59
N LEU A 158 9.89 -12.35 0.30
CA LEU A 158 10.08 -10.92 0.01
C LEU A 158 11.56 -10.59 -0.18
N GLU A 159 12.43 -11.10 0.68
CA GLU A 159 13.88 -10.88 0.55
C GLU A 159 14.41 -11.43 -0.77
N GLY A 160 13.97 -12.64 -1.15
CA GLY A 160 14.37 -13.27 -2.41
C GLY A 160 14.05 -12.41 -3.64
N VAL A 161 12.84 -11.86 -3.73
CA VAL A 161 12.46 -11.01 -4.86
C VAL A 161 13.19 -9.66 -4.86
N LEU A 162 13.46 -9.08 -3.68
CA LEU A 162 14.24 -7.83 -3.60
C LEU A 162 15.70 -8.03 -4.06
N GLU A 163 16.28 -9.20 -3.80
CA GLU A 163 17.60 -9.55 -4.32
C GLU A 163 17.59 -9.77 -5.84
N GLU A 164 16.53 -10.40 -6.37
CA GLU A 164 16.37 -10.61 -7.80
C GLU A 164 16.25 -9.28 -8.56
N LEU A 165 15.55 -8.28 -8.01
CA LEU A 165 15.43 -6.95 -8.62
C LEU A 165 16.78 -6.29 -8.90
N LYS A 166 17.83 -6.59 -8.13
CA LYS A 166 19.18 -6.04 -8.34
C LYS A 166 19.82 -6.49 -9.66
N THR A 167 19.28 -7.53 -10.28
CA THR A 167 19.78 -8.04 -11.56
C THR A 167 19.18 -7.32 -12.78
N TYR A 168 18.12 -6.52 -12.56
CA TYR A 168 17.43 -5.83 -13.64
C TYR A 168 18.13 -4.52 -13.98
N SER A 169 18.35 -4.27 -15.26
CA SER A 169 18.98 -3.04 -15.77
C SER A 169 18.00 -2.06 -16.41
N ASP A 170 16.81 -2.53 -16.77
CA ASP A 170 15.74 -1.72 -17.37
C ASP A 170 14.77 -1.25 -16.31
N VAL A 171 14.55 0.07 -16.24
CA VAL A 171 13.70 0.69 -15.20
C VAL A 171 12.22 0.36 -15.36
N ILE A 172 11.72 0.19 -16.59
CA ILE A 172 10.33 -0.15 -16.85
C ILE A 172 10.10 -1.58 -16.34
N ARG A 173 10.93 -2.53 -16.76
CA ARG A 173 10.86 -3.91 -16.30
C ARG A 173 11.01 -4.03 -14.79
N THR A 174 11.91 -3.25 -14.19
CA THR A 174 12.06 -3.21 -12.72
C THR A 174 10.78 -2.73 -12.05
N SER A 175 10.15 -1.67 -12.58
CA SER A 175 8.91 -1.13 -12.01
C SER A 175 7.72 -2.10 -12.14
N GLU A 176 7.65 -2.85 -13.24
CA GLU A 176 6.66 -3.90 -13.42
C GLU A 176 6.87 -5.04 -12.42
N ALA A 177 8.09 -5.50 -12.22
CA ALA A 177 8.40 -6.53 -11.23
C ALA A 177 8.12 -6.04 -9.79
N VAL A 178 8.38 -4.78 -9.48
CA VAL A 178 7.98 -4.17 -8.21
C VAL A 178 6.45 -4.26 -8.01
N ARG A 179 5.67 -3.89 -9.03
CA ARG A 179 4.20 -3.97 -9.00
C ARG A 179 3.69 -5.40 -8.85
N ASP A 180 4.24 -6.33 -9.66
CA ASP A 180 3.66 -7.67 -9.84
C ASP A 180 4.19 -8.68 -8.83
N GLU A 181 5.38 -8.47 -8.27
CA GLU A 181 6.04 -9.44 -7.40
C GLU A 181 6.33 -8.89 -5.99
N VAL A 182 6.86 -7.66 -5.86
CA VAL A 182 7.23 -7.12 -4.55
C VAL A 182 5.99 -6.70 -3.75
N LEU A 183 5.15 -5.85 -4.31
CA LEU A 183 3.96 -5.36 -3.60
C LEU A 183 3.03 -6.48 -3.12
N PRO A 184 2.72 -7.53 -3.92
CA PRO A 184 1.92 -8.65 -3.43
C PRO A 184 2.56 -9.42 -2.27
N LYS A 185 3.90 -9.59 -2.27
CA LYS A 185 4.60 -10.24 -1.16
C LYS A 185 4.62 -9.39 0.11
N MET A 186 4.75 -8.06 -0.04
CA MET A 186 4.60 -7.12 1.09
C MET A 186 3.19 -7.21 1.70
N ASP A 187 2.16 -7.26 0.87
CA ASP A 187 0.77 -7.38 1.32
C ASP A 187 0.52 -8.72 2.05
N LEU A 188 1.04 -9.83 1.54
CA LEU A 188 0.92 -11.12 2.19
C LEU A 188 1.62 -11.15 3.55
N LEU A 189 2.84 -10.61 3.63
CA LEU A 189 3.58 -10.50 4.90
C LEU A 189 2.79 -9.66 5.90
N ARG A 190 2.28 -8.51 5.48
CA ARG A 190 1.47 -7.64 6.32
C ARG A 190 0.25 -8.34 6.89
N GLN A 191 -0.48 -9.10 6.08
CA GLN A 191 -1.68 -9.82 6.54
C GLN A 191 -1.38 -10.77 7.71
N SER A 192 -0.29 -11.53 7.65
CA SER A 192 0.10 -12.41 8.76
C SER A 192 0.53 -11.63 10.00
N VAL A 193 1.23 -10.52 9.83
CA VAL A 193 1.66 -9.67 10.94
C VAL A 193 0.46 -8.99 11.60
N ASP A 194 -0.50 -8.48 10.82
CA ASP A 194 -1.72 -7.84 11.33
C ASP A 194 -2.57 -8.86 12.13
N GLU A 195 -2.65 -10.13 11.70
CA GLU A 195 -3.31 -11.19 12.47
C GLU A 195 -2.57 -11.50 13.78
N ALA A 196 -1.23 -11.58 13.72
CA ALA A 196 -0.42 -11.83 14.92
C ALA A 196 -0.51 -10.68 15.93
N GLU A 197 -0.62 -9.43 15.47
CA GLU A 197 -0.87 -8.24 16.31
C GLU A 197 -2.16 -8.40 17.11
N MET A 198 -3.24 -8.85 16.49
CA MET A 198 -4.53 -9.05 17.15
C MET A 198 -4.51 -10.13 18.25
N LEU A 199 -3.59 -11.07 18.16
CA LEU A 199 -3.45 -12.18 19.10
C LEU A 199 -2.40 -11.92 20.18
N THR A 200 -1.44 -11.04 19.92
CA THR A 200 -0.31 -10.77 20.83
C THR A 200 -0.68 -9.66 21.83
N SER A 201 -0.18 -9.81 23.07
CA SER A 201 -0.39 -8.79 24.10
C SER A 201 0.17 -7.42 23.68
N GLU A 202 -0.65 -6.37 23.78
CA GLU A 202 -0.25 -4.98 23.53
C GLU A 202 0.99 -4.55 24.32
N LYS A 203 1.23 -5.13 25.48
CA LYS A 203 2.40 -4.84 26.32
C LYS A 203 3.72 -5.34 25.72
N ILE A 204 3.63 -6.35 24.88
CA ILE A 204 4.79 -7.03 24.26
C ILE A 204 4.96 -6.55 22.82
N TRP A 205 3.85 -6.14 22.17
CA TRP A 205 3.88 -5.68 20.78
C TRP A 205 4.80 -4.48 20.61
N PRO A 206 5.79 -4.52 19.69
CA PRO A 206 6.88 -3.53 19.65
C PRO A 206 6.53 -2.19 19.01
N PHE A 207 5.38 -2.13 18.35
CA PHE A 207 4.94 -0.94 17.61
C PHE A 207 3.61 -0.42 18.14
N PRO A 208 3.32 0.90 18.01
CA PRO A 208 2.06 1.46 18.46
C PRO A 208 0.89 0.98 17.61
N CYS A 209 -0.16 0.46 18.27
CA CYS A 209 -1.43 0.12 17.62
C CYS A 209 -2.15 1.36 17.08
N TYR A 210 -3.07 1.18 16.14
CA TYR A 210 -3.86 2.27 15.53
C TYR A 210 -4.53 3.17 16.57
N GLY A 211 -5.07 2.61 17.66
CA GLY A 211 -5.66 3.40 18.74
C GLY A 211 -4.68 4.40 19.36
N LYS A 212 -3.44 4.03 19.53
CA LYS A 212 -2.40 4.93 20.05
C LYS A 212 -1.97 5.98 19.03
N LEU A 213 -1.89 5.61 17.75
CA LEU A 213 -1.51 6.54 16.68
C LEU A 213 -2.59 7.60 16.43
N LEU A 214 -3.88 7.18 16.42
CA LEU A 214 -5.00 8.07 16.12
C LEU A 214 -5.36 9.01 17.26
N PHE A 215 -5.12 8.62 18.51
CA PHE A 215 -5.54 9.35 19.70
C PHE A 215 -4.37 9.82 20.57
N SER A 216 -3.13 9.75 20.07
CA SER A 216 -1.98 10.35 20.74
C SER A 216 -2.08 11.87 20.65
N VAL A 217 -2.34 12.51 21.78
CA VAL A 217 -2.26 13.97 21.94
C VAL A 217 -0.88 14.27 22.52
N TYR A 218 -0.03 14.94 21.75
CA TYR A 218 1.27 15.45 22.18
C TYR A 218 1.14 16.84 22.76
#